data_a1c77c689819609dd3249cc4ff1e5577
#
_entry.id   a1c77c689819609dd3249cc4ff1e5577
#
_cell.length_a   1.000
_cell.length_b   1.000
_cell.length_c   1.000
_cell.angle_alpha   90.00
_cell.angle_beta   90.00
_cell.angle_gamma   90.00
#
_symmetry.space_group_name_H-M   'P 1'
#
loop_
_entity.id
_entity.type
_entity.pdbx_description
1 polymer ?
#
loop_
_entity_poly.entity_id
_entity_poly.type
_entity_poly.pdbx_seq_one_letter_code
_entity_poly.pdbx_strand_id
1 'polypeptide(L)'
;MKHLLIIYPHWPPSNLAGVHRSRLISNFSTDFGWKTTLLTVDEQNYEETLDPDIERLVSQDIEVHKVAAYSVLKVFGKRLIGDIGLRGWLQMRQKMLDLIEAEHFDFIWIPIPSWYTSLLGRVAWKRHRVPFGIDYIDPWVYQLTERDGPLTREWWTIQVARRLEPLAIHDAKLISGVAKEYYRPALERVFKKKHPRPIDVAMPYGFDPSDHVVEPAHLISPWGDETSQYLLYAGAFLPHSELFIRKLFSSLKKLLILEQFPENLKLRFVGTGVRNGASISQLALEYGVNDVVEEYPNRIPFLSIQTLLRRAQGALVIGSTESHYTASKTFQCLLAEKPIFAIFHQESSAASFLKQANASSYLVTWQEENTELFEDSIDMRWRQFVNMECTWAPDLSKLEPHSSRESARLLFEGIEQCLST
;
A
#
# COMPACT_ATOMS: atom_id res chain seq x y z
N MET A 1 0.47 -29.87 -9.50
CA MET A 1 0.44 -28.45 -9.10
C MET A 1 0.62 -28.44 -7.60
N LYS A 2 1.57 -27.67 -7.06
CA LYS A 2 1.74 -27.50 -5.61
C LYS A 2 0.63 -26.64 -5.03
N HIS A 3 0.40 -26.74 -3.74
CA HIS A 3 -0.74 -26.10 -3.09
C HIS A 3 -0.29 -25.14 -1.98
N LEU A 4 -0.61 -23.86 -2.12
CA LEU A 4 -0.35 -22.79 -1.17
C LEU A 4 -1.60 -22.47 -0.37
N LEU A 5 -1.50 -22.44 0.97
CA LEU A 5 -2.51 -21.85 1.84
C LEU A 5 -2.06 -20.43 2.23
N ILE A 6 -2.83 -19.43 1.86
CA ILE A 6 -2.67 -18.05 2.35
C ILE A 6 -3.58 -17.84 3.55
N ILE A 7 -3.04 -17.31 4.64
CA ILE A 7 -3.82 -16.96 5.84
C ILE A 7 -3.73 -15.46 6.04
N TYR A 8 -4.79 -14.74 5.69
CA TYR A 8 -4.88 -13.30 5.90
C TYR A 8 -6.32 -12.93 6.29
N PRO A 9 -6.54 -12.20 7.42
CA PRO A 9 -7.88 -12.04 7.97
C PRO A 9 -8.76 -11.03 7.23
N HIS A 10 -8.22 -10.31 6.25
CA HIS A 10 -8.96 -9.44 5.36
C HIS A 10 -8.83 -9.90 3.91
N TRP A 11 -9.93 -9.80 3.16
CA TRP A 11 -9.98 -10.10 1.73
C TRP A 11 -10.99 -9.17 1.04
N PRO A 12 -10.99 -9.02 -0.29
CA PRO A 12 -12.07 -8.28 -0.93
C PRO A 12 -13.45 -8.72 -0.42
N PRO A 13 -14.33 -7.76 -0.13
CA PRO A 13 -14.36 -6.35 -0.54
C PRO A 13 -13.60 -5.34 0.34
N SER A 14 -12.74 -5.77 1.26
CA SER A 14 -11.86 -4.86 2.01
C SER A 14 -10.81 -4.23 1.10
N ASN A 15 -10.57 -2.91 1.25
CA ASN A 15 -9.62 -2.11 0.46
C ASN A 15 -8.38 -1.71 1.29
N LEU A 16 -7.89 -2.63 2.13
CA LEU A 16 -6.67 -2.43 2.91
C LEU A 16 -5.41 -2.80 2.11
N ALA A 17 -4.28 -2.19 2.43
CA ALA A 17 -3.02 -2.46 1.76
C ALA A 17 -2.64 -3.95 1.76
N GLY A 18 -2.81 -4.65 2.90
CA GLY A 18 -2.52 -6.08 2.98
C GLY A 18 -3.41 -6.96 2.11
N VAL A 19 -4.66 -6.53 1.85
CA VAL A 19 -5.57 -7.20 0.91
C VAL A 19 -5.02 -7.13 -0.52
N HIS A 20 -4.62 -5.93 -0.96
CA HIS A 20 -4.02 -5.78 -2.29
C HIS A 20 -2.75 -6.61 -2.43
N ARG A 21 -1.87 -6.62 -1.42
CA ARG A 21 -0.65 -7.45 -1.43
C ARG A 21 -0.97 -8.93 -1.62
N SER A 22 -1.89 -9.45 -0.81
CA SER A 22 -2.27 -10.87 -0.86
C SER A 22 -2.93 -11.22 -2.20
N ARG A 23 -3.86 -10.39 -2.69
CA ARG A 23 -4.56 -10.55 -3.95
C ARG A 23 -3.59 -10.51 -5.14
N LEU A 24 -2.77 -9.46 -5.20
CA LEU A 24 -1.84 -9.25 -6.30
C LEU A 24 -0.87 -10.43 -6.47
N ILE A 25 -0.38 -11.01 -5.38
CA ILE A 25 0.50 -12.18 -5.46
C ILE A 25 -0.28 -13.44 -5.83
N SER A 26 -1.43 -13.68 -5.20
CA SER A 26 -2.22 -14.89 -5.43
C SER A 26 -2.80 -14.97 -6.85
N ASN A 27 -3.07 -13.83 -7.49
CA ASN A 27 -3.54 -13.81 -8.87
C ASN A 27 -2.55 -14.42 -9.87
N PHE A 28 -1.26 -14.44 -9.55
CA PHE A 28 -0.20 -15.00 -10.40
C PHE A 28 0.27 -16.38 -9.96
N SER A 29 -0.35 -17.02 -8.95
CA SER A 29 0.13 -18.31 -8.44
C SER A 29 0.11 -19.43 -9.50
N THR A 30 -0.89 -19.47 -10.35
CA THR A 30 -1.01 -20.46 -11.43
C THR A 30 0.10 -20.32 -12.47
N ASP A 31 0.60 -19.11 -12.76
CA ASP A 31 1.72 -18.87 -13.65
C ASP A 31 3.01 -19.60 -13.20
N PHE A 32 3.14 -19.81 -11.87
CA PHE A 32 4.29 -20.46 -11.25
C PHE A 32 3.99 -21.91 -10.82
N GLY A 33 2.89 -22.49 -11.28
CA GLY A 33 2.55 -23.90 -11.03
C GLY A 33 1.93 -24.17 -9.65
N TRP A 34 1.36 -23.16 -9.00
CA TRP A 34 0.73 -23.26 -7.69
C TRP A 34 -0.78 -23.06 -7.73
N LYS A 35 -1.54 -23.94 -7.04
CA LYS A 35 -2.93 -23.70 -6.64
C LYS A 35 -2.92 -22.88 -5.36
N THR A 36 -3.83 -21.93 -5.20
CA THR A 36 -3.95 -21.11 -3.98
C THR A 36 -5.30 -21.28 -3.33
N THR A 37 -5.29 -21.59 -2.05
CA THR A 37 -6.45 -21.49 -1.14
C THR A 37 -6.21 -20.38 -0.16
N LEU A 38 -7.22 -19.54 0.07
CA LEU A 38 -7.19 -18.46 1.03
C LEU A 38 -8.09 -18.74 2.22
N LEU A 39 -7.57 -18.54 3.44
CA LEU A 39 -8.34 -18.52 4.68
C LEU A 39 -8.43 -17.09 5.21
N THR A 40 -9.65 -16.58 5.33
CA THR A 40 -9.93 -15.21 5.76
C THR A 40 -11.09 -15.15 6.77
N VAL A 41 -11.32 -13.95 7.34
CA VAL A 41 -12.51 -13.69 8.14
C VAL A 41 -13.63 -13.18 7.23
N ASP A 42 -14.88 -13.51 7.58
CA ASP A 42 -16.07 -13.04 6.86
C ASP A 42 -16.19 -11.51 6.95
N GLU A 43 -16.51 -10.88 5.82
CA GLU A 43 -16.60 -9.41 5.66
C GLU A 43 -17.65 -8.77 6.58
N GLN A 44 -18.62 -9.52 7.08
CA GLN A 44 -19.59 -9.02 8.08
C GLN A 44 -18.91 -8.61 9.40
N ASN A 45 -17.67 -9.06 9.64
CA ASN A 45 -16.88 -8.73 10.82
C ASN A 45 -15.90 -7.57 10.58
N TYR A 46 -15.82 -7.05 9.37
CA TYR A 46 -14.93 -5.93 9.01
C TYR A 46 -15.48 -4.62 9.56
N GLU A 47 -14.60 -3.68 9.88
CA GLU A 47 -14.95 -2.39 10.45
C GLU A 47 -14.62 -1.22 9.51
N GLU A 48 -13.86 -1.50 8.46
CA GLU A 48 -13.52 -0.54 7.40
C GLU A 48 -14.65 -0.41 6.38
N THR A 49 -14.61 0.66 5.60
CA THR A 49 -15.49 0.84 4.44
C THR A 49 -15.14 -0.20 3.38
N LEU A 50 -16.14 -0.93 2.92
CA LEU A 50 -16.00 -1.97 1.91
C LEU A 50 -16.07 -1.38 0.50
N ASP A 51 -15.36 -2.01 -0.42
CA ASP A 51 -15.31 -1.67 -1.85
C ASP A 51 -15.61 -2.94 -2.68
N PRO A 52 -16.88 -3.21 -2.99
CA PRO A 52 -17.27 -4.44 -3.68
C PRO A 52 -16.63 -4.61 -5.06
N ASP A 53 -16.27 -3.52 -5.73
CA ASP A 53 -15.66 -3.60 -7.06
C ASP A 53 -14.29 -4.29 -7.04
N ILE A 54 -13.59 -4.31 -5.90
CA ILE A 54 -12.28 -4.99 -5.78
C ILE A 54 -12.41 -6.51 -5.96
N GLU A 55 -13.55 -7.11 -5.65
CA GLU A 55 -13.78 -8.55 -5.88
C GLU A 55 -13.61 -8.95 -7.35
N ARG A 56 -13.87 -8.01 -8.27
CA ARG A 56 -13.70 -8.21 -9.72
C ARG A 56 -12.24 -8.32 -10.17
N LEU A 57 -11.30 -7.95 -9.29
CA LEU A 57 -9.86 -8.04 -9.50
C LEU A 57 -9.26 -9.35 -8.99
N VAL A 58 -10.06 -10.21 -8.38
CA VAL A 58 -9.62 -11.51 -7.84
C VAL A 58 -9.71 -12.57 -8.93
N SER A 59 -8.63 -13.36 -9.09
CA SER A 59 -8.65 -14.53 -9.97
C SER A 59 -9.69 -15.54 -9.50
N GLN A 60 -10.44 -16.12 -10.43
CA GLN A 60 -11.43 -17.17 -10.15
C GLN A 60 -10.78 -18.50 -9.71
N ASP A 61 -9.48 -18.67 -9.91
CA ASP A 61 -8.74 -19.87 -9.52
C ASP A 61 -8.42 -19.93 -8.02
N ILE A 62 -8.74 -18.85 -7.27
CA ILE A 62 -8.47 -18.78 -5.82
C ILE A 62 -9.69 -19.30 -5.06
N GLU A 63 -9.48 -20.39 -4.33
CA GLU A 63 -10.48 -20.93 -3.42
C GLU A 63 -10.47 -20.16 -2.10
N VAL A 64 -11.61 -19.59 -1.69
CA VAL A 64 -11.70 -18.72 -0.51
C VAL A 64 -12.56 -19.37 0.58
N HIS A 65 -11.98 -19.55 1.78
CA HIS A 65 -12.67 -20.02 2.98
C HIS A 65 -12.81 -18.86 3.97
N LYS A 66 -14.06 -18.57 4.35
CA LYS A 66 -14.40 -17.50 5.30
C LYS A 66 -14.77 -18.08 6.66
N VAL A 67 -14.35 -17.45 7.74
CA VAL A 67 -14.72 -17.81 9.12
C VAL A 67 -15.25 -16.60 9.86
N ALA A 68 -16.11 -16.82 10.87
CA ALA A 68 -16.56 -15.75 11.73
C ALA A 68 -15.46 -15.25 12.67
N ALA A 69 -15.61 -14.04 13.18
CA ALA A 69 -14.79 -13.48 14.25
C ALA A 69 -15.67 -13.02 15.42
N TYR A 70 -15.10 -12.98 16.61
CA TYR A 70 -15.79 -12.39 17.75
C TYR A 70 -16.04 -10.90 17.53
N SER A 71 -17.15 -10.40 18.03
CA SER A 71 -17.50 -8.98 17.98
C SER A 71 -16.46 -8.14 18.71
N VAL A 72 -16.34 -6.87 18.32
CA VAL A 72 -15.43 -5.92 18.96
C VAL A 72 -15.82 -5.72 20.43
N LEU A 73 -14.91 -6.08 21.32
CA LEU A 73 -15.11 -5.84 22.76
C LEU A 73 -14.87 -4.36 23.06
N LYS A 74 -15.92 -3.68 23.53
CA LYS A 74 -15.84 -2.29 24.01
C LYS A 74 -16.05 -2.27 25.53
N VAL A 75 -15.17 -1.61 26.27
CA VAL A 75 -15.27 -1.40 27.71
C VAL A 75 -15.28 0.10 27.97
N PHE A 76 -16.31 0.61 28.63
CA PHE A 76 -16.54 2.05 28.82
C PHE A 76 -16.47 2.86 27.52
N GLY A 77 -17.03 2.34 26.42
CA GLY A 77 -17.03 2.97 25.11
C GLY A 77 -15.66 2.93 24.38
N LYS A 78 -14.60 2.47 25.04
CA LYS A 78 -13.27 2.30 24.43
C LYS A 78 -13.09 0.89 23.88
N ARG A 79 -12.55 0.81 22.67
CA ARG A 79 -12.24 -0.45 22.00
C ARG A 79 -11.06 -1.13 22.70
N LEU A 80 -11.27 -2.33 23.23
CA LEU A 80 -10.24 -3.09 23.93
C LEU A 80 -9.39 -3.94 22.95
N ILE A 81 -10.04 -4.71 22.10
CA ILE A 81 -9.39 -5.55 21.08
C ILE A 81 -9.92 -5.12 19.71
N GLY A 82 -9.01 -4.70 18.85
CA GLY A 82 -9.36 -4.21 17.52
C GLY A 82 -8.88 -5.09 16.39
N ASP A 83 -7.81 -5.84 16.58
CA ASP A 83 -7.23 -6.68 15.53
C ASP A 83 -8.18 -7.84 15.21
N ILE A 84 -8.63 -7.90 13.95
CA ILE A 84 -9.60 -8.91 13.50
C ILE A 84 -8.96 -10.31 13.47
N GLY A 85 -7.68 -10.41 13.18
CA GLY A 85 -6.96 -11.67 13.22
C GLY A 85 -6.86 -12.23 14.64
N LEU A 86 -6.84 -11.37 15.68
CA LEU A 86 -6.95 -11.82 17.06
C LEU A 86 -8.40 -12.23 17.40
N ARG A 87 -9.40 -11.47 16.94
CA ARG A 87 -10.82 -11.78 17.16
C ARG A 87 -11.26 -13.06 16.46
N GLY A 88 -10.73 -13.35 15.29
CA GLY A 88 -11.02 -14.55 14.49
C GLY A 88 -10.01 -15.70 14.70
N TRP A 89 -9.04 -15.55 15.61
CA TRP A 89 -7.92 -16.47 15.72
C TRP A 89 -8.29 -17.92 15.97
N LEU A 90 -9.24 -18.17 16.87
CA LEU A 90 -9.68 -19.52 17.19
C LEU A 90 -10.41 -20.19 16.03
N GLN A 91 -11.26 -19.45 15.34
CA GLN A 91 -12.03 -19.93 14.18
C GLN A 91 -11.08 -20.17 12.99
N MET A 92 -10.16 -19.25 12.73
CA MET A 92 -9.13 -19.43 11.68
C MET A 92 -8.23 -20.62 11.98
N ARG A 93 -7.84 -20.81 13.26
CA ARG A 93 -7.05 -21.97 13.69
C ARG A 93 -7.78 -23.27 13.42
N GLN A 94 -9.04 -23.37 13.84
CA GLN A 94 -9.83 -24.58 13.63
C GLN A 94 -9.98 -24.87 12.14
N LYS A 95 -10.42 -23.88 11.35
CA LYS A 95 -10.60 -24.06 9.90
C LYS A 95 -9.29 -24.39 9.18
N MET A 96 -8.16 -23.79 9.58
CA MET A 96 -6.84 -24.12 9.04
C MET A 96 -6.50 -25.60 9.28
N LEU A 97 -6.75 -26.12 10.48
CA LEU A 97 -6.49 -27.52 10.80
C LEU A 97 -7.40 -28.45 10.02
N ASP A 98 -8.69 -28.14 9.90
CA ASP A 98 -9.65 -28.89 9.12
C ASP A 98 -9.24 -28.96 7.64
N LEU A 99 -8.75 -27.84 7.08
CA LEU A 99 -8.25 -27.78 5.71
C LEU A 99 -6.99 -28.64 5.51
N ILE A 100 -6.03 -28.58 6.43
CA ILE A 100 -4.81 -29.38 6.37
C ILE A 100 -5.10 -30.89 6.51
N GLU A 101 -6.13 -31.26 7.26
CA GLU A 101 -6.56 -32.66 7.39
C GLU A 101 -7.32 -33.16 6.14
N ALA A 102 -8.03 -32.26 5.46
CA ALA A 102 -8.81 -32.59 4.25
C ALA A 102 -7.98 -32.59 2.97
N GLU A 103 -6.98 -31.71 2.86
CA GLU A 103 -6.18 -31.51 1.66
C GLU A 103 -4.69 -31.36 2.00
N HIS A 104 -3.85 -31.74 1.02
CA HIS A 104 -2.41 -31.53 1.15
C HIS A 104 -2.03 -30.10 0.77
N PHE A 105 -1.34 -29.39 1.68
CA PHE A 105 -0.72 -28.11 1.43
C PHE A 105 0.81 -28.23 1.49
N ASP A 106 1.48 -27.77 0.44
CA ASP A 106 2.94 -27.79 0.36
C ASP A 106 3.56 -26.66 1.19
N PHE A 107 2.86 -25.53 1.32
CA PHE A 107 3.33 -24.36 2.05
C PHE A 107 2.18 -23.49 2.57
N ILE A 108 2.44 -22.79 3.68
CA ILE A 108 1.53 -21.76 4.24
C ILE A 108 2.23 -20.40 4.19
N TRP A 109 1.59 -19.39 3.60
CA TRP A 109 2.11 -18.02 3.56
C TRP A 109 1.18 -17.07 4.31
N ILE A 110 1.74 -16.25 5.22
CA ILE A 110 0.99 -15.43 6.16
C ILE A 110 1.45 -13.97 6.09
N PRO A 111 0.79 -13.13 5.27
CA PRO A 111 1.03 -11.69 5.27
C PRO A 111 0.64 -11.03 6.60
N ILE A 112 1.42 -10.02 7.01
CA ILE A 112 1.14 -9.16 8.15
C ILE A 112 1.20 -7.69 7.71
N PRO A 113 0.47 -6.76 8.35
CA PRO A 113 -0.39 -6.91 9.51
C PRO A 113 -1.70 -7.62 9.13
N SER A 114 -2.47 -8.38 9.85
CA SER A 114 -2.73 -8.54 11.25
C SER A 114 -1.74 -9.52 11.90
N TRP A 115 -1.14 -9.06 12.95
CA TRP A 115 0.06 -9.69 13.49
C TRP A 115 -0.17 -11.09 14.08
N TYR A 116 -1.30 -11.29 14.75
CA TYR A 116 -1.55 -12.50 15.54
C TYR A 116 -1.80 -13.74 14.68
N THR A 117 -2.22 -13.58 13.42
CA THR A 117 -2.38 -14.69 12.46
C THR A 117 -1.05 -15.39 12.17
N SER A 118 0.08 -14.69 12.28
CA SER A 118 1.41 -15.27 12.08
C SER A 118 1.71 -16.45 13.01
N LEU A 119 1.09 -16.50 14.19
CA LEU A 119 1.20 -17.62 15.13
C LEU A 119 0.57 -18.91 14.61
N LEU A 120 -0.36 -18.84 13.65
CA LEU A 120 -1.01 -20.01 13.04
C LEU A 120 -0.02 -20.87 12.26
N GLY A 121 0.98 -20.25 11.60
CA GLY A 121 2.03 -20.99 10.90
C GLY A 121 2.80 -21.94 11.83
N ARG A 122 3.13 -21.48 13.03
CA ARG A 122 3.76 -22.32 14.03
C ARG A 122 2.86 -23.47 14.51
N VAL A 123 1.55 -23.24 14.61
CA VAL A 123 0.58 -24.30 14.96
C VAL A 123 0.58 -25.39 13.88
N ALA A 124 0.48 -25.01 12.61
CA ALA A 124 0.52 -25.93 11.47
C ALA A 124 1.84 -26.72 11.44
N TRP A 125 2.98 -26.06 11.59
CA TRP A 125 4.29 -26.71 11.64
C TRP A 125 4.42 -27.74 12.77
N LYS A 126 3.98 -27.38 13.97
CA LYS A 126 4.11 -28.28 15.12
C LYS A 126 3.20 -29.51 15.05
N ARG A 127 2.00 -29.37 14.47
CA ARG A 127 1.00 -30.45 14.42
C ARG A 127 1.14 -31.32 13.17
N HIS A 128 1.33 -30.69 12.02
CA HIS A 128 1.24 -31.37 10.72
C HIS A 128 2.51 -31.26 9.89
N ARG A 129 3.54 -30.56 10.39
CA ARG A 129 4.81 -30.34 9.68
C ARG A 129 4.68 -29.60 8.36
N VAL A 130 3.58 -28.86 8.13
CA VAL A 130 3.43 -28.00 6.97
C VAL A 130 4.37 -26.80 7.11
N PRO A 131 5.33 -26.61 6.19
CA PRO A 131 6.25 -25.48 6.25
C PRO A 131 5.49 -24.17 6.01
N PHE A 132 6.01 -23.07 6.61
CA PHE A 132 5.34 -21.78 6.50
C PHE A 132 6.33 -20.62 6.38
N GLY A 133 5.83 -19.51 5.83
CA GLY A 133 6.49 -18.21 5.76
C GLY A 133 5.61 -17.07 6.25
N ILE A 134 6.25 -15.96 6.64
CA ILE A 134 5.59 -14.73 7.07
C ILE A 134 6.06 -13.59 6.19
N ASP A 135 5.12 -12.77 5.71
CA ASP A 135 5.40 -11.60 4.85
C ASP A 135 5.22 -10.30 5.62
N TYR A 136 6.27 -9.50 5.68
CA TYR A 136 6.30 -8.21 6.36
C TYR A 136 5.93 -7.08 5.39
N ILE A 137 4.66 -6.69 5.37
CA ILE A 137 4.21 -5.47 4.69
C ILE A 137 4.62 -4.25 5.54
N ASP A 138 4.53 -4.41 6.87
CA ASP A 138 4.98 -3.43 7.87
C ASP A 138 5.77 -4.14 8.99
N PRO A 139 6.69 -3.46 9.69
CA PRO A 139 7.38 -4.02 10.84
C PRO A 139 6.40 -4.29 12.00
N TRP A 140 6.43 -5.50 12.59
CA TRP A 140 5.64 -5.79 13.79
C TRP A 140 6.16 -5.02 15.02
N VAL A 141 7.47 -5.05 15.23
CA VAL A 141 8.14 -4.29 16.28
C VAL A 141 8.80 -3.07 15.65
N TYR A 142 8.22 -1.90 15.88
CA TYR A 142 8.72 -0.61 15.43
C TYR A 142 9.30 0.21 16.60
N GLN A 143 10.00 1.29 16.26
CA GLN A 143 10.54 2.22 17.26
C GLN A 143 9.43 3.10 17.82
N LEU A 144 9.38 3.17 19.16
CA LEU A 144 8.48 4.06 19.86
C LEU A 144 9.03 5.50 19.81
N THR A 145 8.13 6.48 19.78
CA THR A 145 8.48 7.88 19.88
C THR A 145 8.74 8.27 21.33
N GLU A 146 9.33 9.43 21.59
CA GLU A 146 9.57 9.95 22.96
C GLU A 146 8.27 10.12 23.78
N ARG A 147 7.12 10.21 23.12
CA ARG A 147 5.80 10.33 23.76
C ARG A 147 5.22 8.98 24.20
N ASP A 148 5.78 7.87 23.72
CA ASP A 148 5.27 6.51 23.95
C ASP A 148 5.92 5.90 25.18
N GLY A 149 5.38 6.18 26.35
CA GLY A 149 5.82 5.63 27.64
C GLY A 149 4.96 4.48 28.15
N PRO A 150 5.31 3.90 29.33
CA PRO A 150 4.62 2.73 29.93
C PRO A 150 3.11 2.92 30.20
N LEU A 151 2.61 4.16 30.13
CA LEU A 151 1.20 4.48 30.30
C LEU A 151 0.43 4.51 28.96
N THR A 152 1.11 4.37 27.81
CA THR A 152 0.49 4.40 26.50
C THR A 152 0.13 3.00 26.01
N ARG A 153 -0.92 2.91 25.18
CA ARG A 153 -1.34 1.66 24.54
C ARG A 153 -0.25 1.17 23.57
N GLU A 154 0.39 2.07 22.87
CA GLU A 154 1.46 1.83 21.90
C GLU A 154 2.63 1.11 22.55
N TRP A 155 3.05 1.56 23.73
CA TRP A 155 4.12 0.91 24.49
C TRP A 155 3.78 -0.56 24.82
N TRP A 156 2.58 -0.79 25.37
CA TRP A 156 2.14 -2.15 25.68
C TRP A 156 2.03 -3.05 24.45
N THR A 157 1.51 -2.51 23.35
CA THR A 157 1.42 -3.22 22.08
C THR A 157 2.80 -3.70 21.63
N ILE A 158 3.81 -2.83 21.69
CA ILE A 158 5.20 -3.19 21.33
C ILE A 158 5.82 -4.19 22.32
N GLN A 159 5.53 -4.10 23.64
CA GLN A 159 6.02 -5.11 24.59
C GLN A 159 5.42 -6.51 24.31
N VAL A 160 4.16 -6.57 23.94
CA VAL A 160 3.51 -7.82 23.51
C VAL A 160 4.13 -8.31 22.19
N ALA A 161 4.28 -7.43 21.19
CA ALA A 161 4.91 -7.75 19.92
C ALA A 161 6.32 -8.33 20.09
N ARG A 162 7.17 -7.71 20.92
CA ARG A 162 8.53 -8.20 21.23
C ARG A 162 8.59 -9.62 21.80
N ARG A 163 7.49 -10.08 22.42
CA ARG A 163 7.37 -11.43 22.97
C ARG A 163 6.78 -12.42 21.97
N LEU A 164 5.82 -11.98 21.16
CA LEU A 164 5.09 -12.85 20.23
C LEU A 164 5.80 -13.03 18.89
N GLU A 165 6.45 -11.99 18.38
CA GLU A 165 7.18 -12.05 17.10
C GLU A 165 8.24 -13.17 17.09
N PRO A 166 9.09 -13.32 18.12
CA PRO A 166 10.02 -14.45 18.19
C PRO A 166 9.34 -15.82 18.14
N LEU A 167 8.18 -15.94 18.79
CA LEU A 167 7.40 -17.18 18.77
C LEU A 167 6.82 -17.48 17.40
N ALA A 168 6.39 -16.46 16.67
CA ALA A 168 5.83 -16.59 15.33
C ALA A 168 6.88 -17.02 14.31
N ILE A 169 8.06 -16.38 14.31
CA ILE A 169 9.06 -16.55 13.25
C ILE A 169 10.08 -17.65 13.51
N HIS A 170 10.22 -18.15 14.75
CA HIS A 170 11.26 -19.11 15.11
C HIS A 170 11.29 -20.37 14.24
N ASP A 171 10.12 -20.92 13.92
CA ASP A 171 9.99 -22.15 13.14
C ASP A 171 9.68 -21.86 11.65
N ALA A 172 9.61 -20.58 11.24
CA ALA A 172 9.36 -20.19 9.87
C ALA A 172 10.49 -20.64 8.93
N LYS A 173 10.14 -21.07 7.73
CA LYS A 173 11.08 -21.46 6.67
C LYS A 173 11.40 -20.31 5.74
N LEU A 174 10.47 -19.38 5.59
CA LEU A 174 10.58 -18.19 4.75
C LEU A 174 10.20 -16.95 5.54
N ILE A 175 10.95 -15.89 5.40
CA ILE A 175 10.53 -14.53 5.76
C ILE A 175 10.61 -13.69 4.51
N SER A 176 9.47 -13.12 4.12
CA SER A 176 9.40 -12.17 3.00
C SER A 176 8.95 -10.80 3.48
N GLY A 177 9.04 -9.81 2.61
CA GLY A 177 8.52 -8.48 2.90
C GLY A 177 8.79 -7.50 1.76
N VAL A 178 8.12 -6.35 1.82
CA VAL A 178 8.20 -5.31 0.77
C VAL A 178 9.59 -4.68 0.66
N ALA A 179 10.35 -4.68 1.75
CA ALA A 179 11.74 -4.24 1.80
C ALA A 179 12.48 -4.95 2.92
N LYS A 180 13.80 -5.12 2.79
CA LYS A 180 14.64 -5.81 3.80
C LYS A 180 14.60 -5.12 5.16
N GLU A 181 14.47 -3.82 5.15
CA GLU A 181 14.41 -2.97 6.35
C GLU A 181 13.21 -3.31 7.25
N TYR A 182 12.14 -3.88 6.70
CA TYR A 182 10.92 -4.20 7.45
C TYR A 182 11.03 -5.49 8.26
N TYR A 183 11.76 -6.49 7.77
CA TYR A 183 11.88 -7.79 8.45
C TYR A 183 13.28 -8.10 9.01
N ARG A 184 14.33 -7.48 8.49
CA ARG A 184 15.70 -7.71 8.92
C ARG A 184 15.91 -7.50 10.43
N PRO A 185 15.36 -6.46 11.07
CA PRO A 185 15.45 -6.29 12.52
C PRO A 185 14.81 -7.44 13.31
N ALA A 186 13.72 -8.05 12.78
CA ALA A 186 13.10 -9.22 13.39
C ALA A 186 14.01 -10.45 13.29
N LEU A 187 14.62 -10.71 12.13
CA LEU A 187 15.60 -11.79 11.95
C LEU A 187 16.79 -11.63 12.88
N GLU A 188 17.34 -10.44 13.02
CA GLU A 188 18.49 -10.16 13.89
C GLU A 188 18.15 -10.33 15.38
N ARG A 189 16.91 -10.03 15.80
CA ARG A 189 16.45 -10.26 17.17
C ARG A 189 16.34 -11.74 17.51
N VAL A 190 15.84 -12.56 16.58
CA VAL A 190 15.45 -13.95 16.84
C VAL A 190 16.56 -14.94 16.47
N PHE A 191 17.17 -14.77 15.31
CA PHE A 191 18.17 -15.71 14.79
C PHE A 191 19.60 -15.21 15.07
N LYS A 192 20.09 -15.50 16.27
CA LYS A 192 21.52 -15.33 16.63
C LYS A 192 22.34 -16.42 15.95
N LYS A 193 23.68 -16.22 15.85
CA LYS A 193 24.66 -17.02 15.08
C LYS A 193 24.59 -18.58 15.18
N LYS A 194 23.76 -19.16 16.05
CA LYS A 194 23.67 -20.60 16.29
C LYS A 194 22.41 -21.29 15.75
N HIS A 195 21.46 -20.57 15.19
CA HIS A 195 20.24 -21.15 14.64
C HIS A 195 20.21 -21.01 13.12
N PRO A 196 19.75 -22.04 12.39
CA PRO A 196 19.54 -21.90 10.94
C PRO A 196 18.54 -20.77 10.71
N ARG A 197 18.91 -19.83 9.86
CA ARG A 197 18.03 -18.72 9.48
C ARG A 197 17.05 -19.20 8.42
N PRO A 198 15.82 -18.69 8.42
CA PRO A 198 14.91 -18.90 7.30
C PRO A 198 15.49 -18.28 6.03
N ILE A 199 15.04 -18.74 4.88
CA ILE A 199 15.26 -18.03 3.62
C ILE A 199 14.59 -16.66 3.73
N ASP A 200 15.24 -15.61 3.27
CA ASP A 200 14.67 -14.27 3.28
C ASP A 200 14.56 -13.69 1.86
N VAL A 201 13.37 -13.13 1.56
CA VAL A 201 13.04 -12.60 0.24
C VAL A 201 12.47 -11.19 0.37
N ALA A 202 13.20 -10.20 -0.14
CA ALA A 202 12.64 -8.87 -0.37
C ALA A 202 11.96 -8.86 -1.75
N MET A 203 10.68 -8.52 -1.78
CA MET A 203 9.91 -8.47 -3.01
C MET A 203 9.04 -7.21 -3.00
N PRO A 204 8.93 -6.47 -4.11
CA PRO A 204 8.19 -5.21 -4.15
C PRO A 204 6.75 -5.39 -3.70
N TYR A 205 6.08 -4.30 -3.31
CA TYR A 205 4.65 -4.35 -2.96
C TYR A 205 3.83 -4.91 -4.12
N GLY A 206 4.19 -4.54 -5.33
CA GLY A 206 3.56 -4.99 -6.55
C GLY A 206 2.48 -4.03 -7.06
N PHE A 207 2.23 -4.13 -8.33
CA PHE A 207 1.10 -3.56 -9.05
C PHE A 207 0.74 -4.50 -10.20
N ASP A 208 -0.49 -4.44 -10.67
CA ASP A 208 -0.94 -5.21 -11.82
C ASP A 208 -1.54 -4.25 -12.87
N PRO A 209 -0.96 -4.17 -14.07
CA PRO A 209 -1.53 -3.36 -15.15
C PRO A 209 -2.97 -3.75 -15.50
N SER A 210 -3.33 -5.03 -15.32
CA SER A 210 -4.68 -5.51 -15.60
C SER A 210 -5.75 -4.87 -14.70
N ASP A 211 -5.40 -4.45 -13.49
CA ASP A 211 -6.30 -3.72 -12.60
C ASP A 211 -6.80 -2.41 -13.24
N HIS A 212 -5.98 -1.79 -14.10
CA HIS A 212 -6.28 -0.50 -14.72
C HIS A 212 -7.24 -0.57 -15.93
N VAL A 213 -7.45 -1.75 -16.49
CA VAL A 213 -8.42 -1.93 -17.60
C VAL A 213 -9.82 -2.31 -17.11
N VAL A 214 -9.97 -2.62 -15.81
CA VAL A 214 -11.27 -2.95 -15.22
C VAL A 214 -12.01 -1.66 -14.87
N GLU A 215 -13.17 -1.47 -15.49
CA GLU A 215 -14.05 -0.32 -15.16
C GLU A 215 -14.88 -0.63 -13.90
N PRO A 216 -15.18 0.36 -13.03
CA PRO A 216 -16.06 0.17 -11.89
C PRO A 216 -17.49 -0.16 -12.36
N ALA A 217 -18.25 -0.90 -11.56
CA ALA A 217 -19.67 -1.16 -11.85
C ALA A 217 -20.48 0.15 -11.91
N HIS A 218 -20.15 1.08 -11.01
CA HIS A 218 -20.67 2.43 -10.99
C HIS A 218 -19.52 3.40 -10.68
N LEU A 219 -19.25 4.33 -11.60
CA LEU A 219 -18.23 5.35 -11.36
C LEU A 219 -18.68 6.31 -10.26
N ILE A 220 -17.96 6.37 -9.18
CA ILE A 220 -18.16 7.34 -8.12
C ILE A 220 -17.19 8.50 -8.33
N SER A 221 -17.76 9.66 -8.73
CA SER A 221 -17.03 10.92 -8.87
C SER A 221 -17.46 11.88 -7.76
N PRO A 222 -16.54 12.39 -6.92
CA PRO A 222 -16.92 13.34 -5.85
C PRO A 222 -17.49 14.67 -6.35
N TRP A 223 -17.23 15.02 -7.62
CA TRP A 223 -17.73 16.24 -8.28
C TRP A 223 -18.90 15.99 -9.24
N GLY A 224 -19.47 14.77 -9.23
CA GLY A 224 -20.61 14.41 -10.09
C GLY A 224 -20.24 14.43 -11.58
N ASP A 225 -21.16 14.99 -12.39
CA ASP A 225 -21.05 15.04 -13.86
C ASP A 225 -20.36 16.32 -14.38
N GLU A 226 -19.63 17.03 -13.52
CA GLU A 226 -18.90 18.23 -13.95
C GLU A 226 -17.86 17.90 -15.03
N THR A 227 -17.90 18.62 -16.15
CA THR A 227 -17.07 18.38 -17.33
C THR A 227 -15.76 19.17 -17.35
N SER A 228 -15.44 19.90 -16.28
CA SER A 228 -14.18 20.66 -16.20
C SER A 228 -12.97 19.73 -16.33
N GLN A 229 -11.94 20.21 -17.01
CA GLN A 229 -10.64 19.53 -17.03
C GLN A 229 -10.00 19.55 -15.63
N TYR A 230 -9.29 18.51 -15.28
CA TYR A 230 -8.67 18.45 -13.95
C TYR A 230 -7.31 17.74 -13.93
N LEU A 231 -6.49 18.15 -12.97
CA LEU A 231 -5.32 17.47 -12.50
C LEU A 231 -5.69 16.74 -11.19
N LEU A 232 -5.34 15.46 -11.05
CA LEU A 232 -5.80 14.65 -9.94
C LEU A 232 -4.68 14.26 -8.99
N TYR A 233 -4.83 14.63 -7.73
CA TYR A 233 -4.10 14.03 -6.60
C TYR A 233 -4.98 12.98 -5.94
N ALA A 234 -4.50 11.74 -5.84
CA ALA A 234 -5.23 10.65 -5.21
C ALA A 234 -4.43 10.08 -4.03
N GLY A 235 -4.94 10.23 -2.80
CA GLY A 235 -4.34 9.65 -1.60
C GLY A 235 -4.25 10.60 -0.40
N ALA A 236 -3.80 10.05 0.74
CA ALA A 236 -3.68 10.78 1.99
C ALA A 236 -2.72 11.98 1.88
N PHE A 237 -3.11 13.08 2.51
CA PHE A 237 -2.24 14.24 2.68
C PHE A 237 -1.34 14.03 3.91
N LEU A 238 -0.07 13.73 3.69
CA LEU A 238 0.88 13.39 4.73
C LEU A 238 1.40 14.64 5.47
N PRO A 239 1.74 14.54 6.77
CA PRO A 239 2.25 15.68 7.53
C PRO A 239 3.47 16.35 6.90
N HIS A 240 4.45 15.57 6.46
CA HIS A 240 5.70 16.03 5.86
C HIS A 240 5.60 16.42 4.38
N SER A 241 4.40 16.41 3.80
CA SER A 241 4.13 16.90 2.43
C SER A 241 3.66 18.36 2.40
N GLU A 242 3.35 18.95 3.55
CA GLU A 242 2.76 20.31 3.62
C GLU A 242 3.67 21.37 3.01
N LEU A 243 4.98 21.29 3.23
CA LEU A 243 5.94 22.20 2.61
C LEU A 243 5.80 22.22 1.08
N PHE A 244 5.66 21.05 0.46
CA PHE A 244 5.56 20.93 -0.98
C PHE A 244 4.24 21.48 -1.52
N ILE A 245 3.14 21.25 -0.81
CA ILE A 245 1.82 21.83 -1.17
C ILE A 245 1.86 23.36 -1.07
N ARG A 246 2.46 23.93 -0.01
CA ARG A 246 2.60 25.37 0.14
C ARG A 246 3.40 26.00 -1.01
N LYS A 247 4.50 25.36 -1.43
CA LYS A 247 5.30 25.84 -2.56
C LYS A 247 4.57 25.69 -3.89
N LEU A 248 3.84 24.58 -4.09
CA LEU A 248 2.99 24.39 -5.26
C LEU A 248 1.89 25.46 -5.36
N PHE A 249 1.21 25.77 -4.24
CA PHE A 249 0.16 26.79 -4.24
C PHE A 249 0.72 28.20 -4.41
N SER A 250 1.91 28.49 -3.90
CA SER A 250 2.62 29.73 -4.19
C SER A 250 2.89 29.89 -5.69
N SER A 251 3.38 28.83 -6.33
CA SER A 251 3.62 28.80 -7.78
C SER A 251 2.31 28.91 -8.57
N LEU A 252 1.25 28.20 -8.16
CA LEU A 252 -0.08 28.30 -8.77
C LEU A 252 -0.61 29.73 -8.72
N LYS A 253 -0.47 30.40 -7.56
CA LYS A 253 -0.87 31.79 -7.41
C LYS A 253 -0.17 32.72 -8.40
N LYS A 254 1.14 32.52 -8.63
CA LYS A 254 1.87 33.28 -9.65
C LYS A 254 1.30 33.08 -11.05
N LEU A 255 0.96 31.84 -11.44
CA LEU A 255 0.38 31.55 -12.74
C LEU A 255 -1.01 32.19 -12.90
N LEU A 256 -1.83 32.19 -11.84
CA LEU A 256 -3.15 32.85 -11.86
C LEU A 256 -3.03 34.36 -12.05
N ILE A 257 -2.11 35.01 -11.30
CA ILE A 257 -1.87 36.46 -11.42
C ILE A 257 -1.36 36.83 -12.83
N LEU A 258 -0.57 35.96 -13.46
CA LEU A 258 -0.02 36.18 -14.79
C LEU A 258 -0.97 35.72 -15.91
N GLU A 259 -2.16 35.25 -15.58
CA GLU A 259 -3.15 34.69 -16.54
C GLU A 259 -2.56 33.54 -17.40
N GLN A 260 -1.62 32.76 -16.80
CA GLN A 260 -0.95 31.63 -17.46
C GLN A 260 -1.48 30.28 -17.02
N PHE A 261 -2.52 30.24 -16.18
CA PHE A 261 -3.20 29.02 -15.76
C PHE A 261 -4.44 28.81 -16.63
N PRO A 262 -4.68 27.60 -17.19
CA PRO A 262 -5.85 27.37 -18.06
C PRO A 262 -7.18 27.58 -17.31
N GLU A 263 -8.09 28.37 -17.89
CA GLU A 263 -9.35 28.79 -17.27
C GLU A 263 -10.25 27.62 -16.83
N ASN A 264 -10.29 26.54 -17.62
CA ASN A 264 -11.17 25.39 -17.37
C ASN A 264 -10.45 24.25 -16.60
N LEU A 265 -9.27 24.49 -16.04
CA LEU A 265 -8.49 23.48 -15.33
C LEU A 265 -8.70 23.60 -13.83
N LYS A 266 -8.97 22.49 -13.16
CA LYS A 266 -9.09 22.38 -11.70
C LYS A 266 -7.99 21.47 -11.14
N LEU A 267 -7.55 21.73 -9.91
CA LEU A 267 -6.74 20.80 -9.12
C LEU A 267 -7.66 20.08 -8.15
N ARG A 268 -7.82 18.76 -8.29
CA ARG A 268 -8.70 17.95 -7.45
C ARG A 268 -7.89 17.01 -6.56
N PHE A 269 -8.09 17.14 -5.26
CA PHE A 269 -7.44 16.35 -4.23
C PHE A 269 -8.44 15.39 -3.62
N VAL A 270 -8.26 14.07 -3.81
CA VAL A 270 -9.21 13.04 -3.37
C VAL A 270 -8.57 12.10 -2.36
N GLY A 271 -9.29 11.81 -1.27
CA GLY A 271 -8.83 10.86 -0.24
C GLY A 271 -7.76 11.43 0.68
N THR A 272 -7.69 12.75 0.84
CA THR A 272 -6.68 13.43 1.67
C THR A 272 -6.77 13.06 3.15
N GLY A 273 -7.95 12.64 3.60
CA GLY A 273 -8.22 12.22 4.99
C GLY A 273 -8.32 13.40 5.96
N VAL A 274 -8.58 13.07 7.22
CA VAL A 274 -8.56 14.02 8.32
C VAL A 274 -7.16 14.03 8.95
N ARG A 275 -6.57 15.19 9.17
CA ARG A 275 -5.23 15.34 9.73
C ARG A 275 -5.17 16.39 10.84
N ASN A 276 -4.15 16.29 11.69
CA ASN A 276 -3.77 17.35 12.59
C ASN A 276 -2.93 18.39 11.82
N GLY A 277 -3.49 19.55 11.51
CA GLY A 277 -2.88 20.61 10.70
C GLY A 277 -3.83 21.11 9.61
N ALA A 278 -3.38 22.05 8.78
CA ALA A 278 -4.20 22.64 7.75
C ALA A 278 -4.58 21.61 6.66
N SER A 279 -5.86 21.59 6.26
CA SER A 279 -6.33 20.81 5.11
C SER A 279 -5.87 21.45 3.79
N ILE A 280 -6.01 20.72 2.69
CA ILE A 280 -5.76 21.28 1.35
C ILE A 280 -6.64 22.51 1.10
N SER A 281 -7.92 22.43 1.45
CA SER A 281 -8.85 23.55 1.30
C SER A 281 -8.46 24.77 2.13
N GLN A 282 -7.98 24.58 3.35
CA GLN A 282 -7.49 25.68 4.18
C GLN A 282 -6.21 26.30 3.60
N LEU A 283 -5.28 25.51 3.11
CA LEU A 283 -4.09 26.00 2.42
C LEU A 283 -4.46 26.73 1.11
N ALA A 284 -5.40 26.20 0.34
CA ALA A 284 -5.88 26.86 -0.88
C ALA A 284 -6.45 28.25 -0.59
N LEU A 285 -7.24 28.38 0.49
CA LEU A 285 -7.76 29.68 0.93
C LEU A 285 -6.63 30.62 1.39
N GLU A 286 -5.66 30.13 2.18
CA GLU A 286 -4.49 30.90 2.64
C GLU A 286 -3.72 31.52 1.48
N TYR A 287 -3.54 30.75 0.39
CA TYR A 287 -2.82 31.21 -0.81
C TYR A 287 -3.73 31.94 -1.82
N GLY A 288 -5.05 31.98 -1.61
CA GLY A 288 -6.01 32.58 -2.53
C GLY A 288 -6.07 31.88 -3.89
N VAL A 289 -6.07 30.54 -3.86
CA VAL A 289 -6.19 29.64 -5.04
C VAL A 289 -7.42 28.73 -4.95
N ASN A 290 -8.31 28.96 -3.99
CA ASN A 290 -9.50 28.17 -3.70
C ASN A 290 -10.51 28.11 -4.87
N ASP A 291 -10.45 29.03 -5.82
CA ASP A 291 -11.34 29.03 -7.00
C ASP A 291 -10.98 27.90 -7.99
N VAL A 292 -9.73 27.42 -7.97
CA VAL A 292 -9.22 26.37 -8.86
C VAL A 292 -8.78 25.09 -8.15
N VAL A 293 -8.80 25.08 -6.80
CA VAL A 293 -8.41 23.92 -5.98
C VAL A 293 -9.62 23.37 -5.25
N GLU A 294 -9.88 22.09 -5.42
CA GLU A 294 -10.99 21.36 -4.79
C GLU A 294 -10.44 20.20 -3.96
N GLU A 295 -10.96 20.01 -2.74
CA GLU A 295 -10.60 18.91 -1.86
C GLU A 295 -11.79 18.04 -1.51
N TYR A 296 -11.61 16.72 -1.65
CA TYR A 296 -12.56 15.67 -1.29
C TYR A 296 -11.88 14.72 -0.29
N PRO A 297 -12.00 14.97 1.02
CA PRO A 297 -11.21 14.26 2.04
C PRO A 297 -11.50 12.77 2.12
N ASN A 298 -12.72 12.35 1.79
CA ASN A 298 -13.14 10.97 1.87
C ASN A 298 -12.50 10.12 0.77
N ARG A 299 -12.18 8.87 1.12
CA ARG A 299 -11.76 7.87 0.13
C ARG A 299 -12.95 7.49 -0.74
N ILE A 300 -12.68 7.23 -2.01
CA ILE A 300 -13.63 6.65 -2.97
C ILE A 300 -13.16 5.27 -3.39
N PRO A 301 -14.02 4.44 -4.01
CA PRO A 301 -13.67 3.10 -4.46
C PRO A 301 -12.43 3.07 -5.36
N PHE A 302 -11.66 1.99 -5.26
CA PHE A 302 -10.35 1.86 -5.92
C PHE A 302 -10.46 1.96 -7.44
N LEU A 303 -11.40 1.23 -8.07
CA LEU A 303 -11.59 1.29 -9.53
C LEU A 303 -12.10 2.66 -9.99
N SER A 304 -12.89 3.35 -9.16
CA SER A 304 -13.31 4.71 -9.47
C SER A 304 -12.12 5.66 -9.51
N ILE A 305 -11.20 5.59 -8.54
CA ILE A 305 -10.01 6.46 -8.55
C ILE A 305 -9.08 6.17 -9.74
N GLN A 306 -8.93 4.91 -10.14
CA GLN A 306 -8.16 4.55 -11.33
C GLN A 306 -8.79 5.11 -12.60
N THR A 307 -10.12 4.98 -12.75
CA THR A 307 -10.84 5.56 -13.88
C THR A 307 -10.73 7.08 -13.92
N LEU A 308 -10.84 7.75 -12.76
CA LEU A 308 -10.67 9.20 -12.69
C LEU A 308 -9.23 9.63 -13.02
N LEU A 309 -8.20 8.86 -12.63
CA LEU A 309 -6.82 9.11 -13.05
C LEU A 309 -6.66 9.01 -14.57
N ARG A 310 -7.26 8.00 -15.22
CA ARG A 310 -7.23 7.86 -16.68
C ARG A 310 -7.98 8.99 -17.41
N ARG A 311 -8.99 9.58 -16.81
CA ARG A 311 -9.77 10.70 -17.36
C ARG A 311 -9.17 12.07 -17.09
N ALA A 312 -8.22 12.17 -16.13
CA ALA A 312 -7.53 13.42 -15.80
C ALA A 312 -6.65 13.91 -16.96
N GLN A 313 -6.38 15.20 -17.02
CA GLN A 313 -5.36 15.77 -17.89
C GLN A 313 -3.96 15.37 -17.44
N GLY A 314 -3.76 15.19 -16.14
CA GLY A 314 -2.53 14.75 -15.53
C GLY A 314 -2.70 14.37 -14.07
N ALA A 315 -1.72 13.67 -13.53
CA ALA A 315 -1.68 13.25 -12.14
C ALA A 315 -0.72 14.09 -11.31
N LEU A 316 -1.06 14.32 -10.05
CA LEU A 316 -0.21 14.97 -9.06
C LEU A 316 0.30 13.93 -8.06
N VAL A 317 1.61 13.83 -7.89
CA VAL A 317 2.22 12.95 -6.90
C VAL A 317 3.14 13.75 -6.00
N ILE A 318 2.66 14.05 -4.80
CA ILE A 318 3.40 14.84 -3.83
C ILE A 318 3.93 13.90 -2.76
N GLY A 319 5.24 13.81 -2.66
CA GLY A 319 5.96 13.04 -1.67
C GLY A 319 6.07 13.75 -0.32
N SER A 320 7.11 13.43 0.40
CA SER A 320 7.40 14.02 1.71
C SER A 320 8.86 14.48 1.76
N THR A 321 9.19 15.31 2.75
CA THR A 321 10.58 15.74 3.01
C THR A 321 11.44 14.59 3.56
N GLU A 322 10.86 13.42 3.83
CA GLU A 322 11.58 12.23 4.31
C GLU A 322 12.15 11.42 3.13
N SER A 323 13.44 11.12 3.17
CA SER A 323 14.16 10.41 2.09
C SER A 323 13.65 8.97 1.85
N HIS A 324 13.20 8.31 2.91
CA HIS A 324 12.75 6.90 2.86
C HIS A 324 11.28 6.74 2.43
N TYR A 325 10.54 7.84 2.24
CA TYR A 325 9.15 7.74 1.84
C TYR A 325 9.01 7.22 0.40
N THR A 326 8.35 6.07 0.26
CA THR A 326 8.02 5.48 -1.04
C THR A 326 6.54 5.69 -1.34
N ALA A 327 6.27 6.52 -2.35
CA ALA A 327 4.89 6.77 -2.80
C ALA A 327 4.42 5.64 -3.72
N SER A 328 3.84 4.56 -3.16
CA SER A 328 3.28 3.44 -3.94
C SER A 328 2.23 3.87 -4.98
N LYS A 329 1.52 4.97 -4.72
CA LYS A 329 0.58 5.61 -5.67
C LYS A 329 1.25 6.07 -6.98
N THR A 330 2.59 6.20 -7.02
CA THR A 330 3.33 6.55 -8.25
C THR A 330 3.10 5.53 -9.35
N PHE A 331 3.05 4.23 -9.02
CA PHE A 331 2.76 3.18 -9.99
C PHE A 331 1.35 3.32 -10.57
N GLN A 332 0.36 3.63 -9.73
CA GLN A 332 -1.03 3.81 -10.16
C GLN A 332 -1.15 5.01 -11.13
N CYS A 333 -0.42 6.10 -10.84
CA CYS A 333 -0.38 7.27 -11.72
C CYS A 333 0.34 6.97 -13.05
N LEU A 334 1.44 6.19 -13.02
CA LEU A 334 2.14 5.76 -14.24
C LEU A 334 1.26 4.88 -15.12
N LEU A 335 0.54 3.94 -14.52
CA LEU A 335 -0.38 3.03 -15.23
C LEU A 335 -1.63 3.74 -15.79
N ALA A 336 -1.96 4.93 -15.29
CA ALA A 336 -3.00 5.76 -15.88
C ALA A 336 -2.57 6.40 -17.22
N GLU A 337 -1.28 6.31 -17.57
CA GLU A 337 -0.68 6.81 -18.80
C GLU A 337 -0.89 8.32 -19.03
N LYS A 338 -1.06 9.08 -17.97
CA LYS A 338 -1.19 10.54 -18.01
C LYS A 338 0.09 11.21 -17.53
N PRO A 339 0.39 12.42 -18.01
CA PRO A 339 1.51 13.19 -17.50
C PRO A 339 1.48 13.33 -15.98
N ILE A 340 2.63 13.20 -15.32
CA ILE A 340 2.75 13.27 -13.88
C ILE A 340 3.58 14.46 -13.48
N PHE A 341 3.00 15.38 -12.70
CA PHE A 341 3.77 16.34 -11.93
C PHE A 341 4.11 15.74 -10.57
N ALA A 342 5.38 15.64 -10.26
CA ALA A 342 5.83 15.02 -9.03
C ALA A 342 6.80 15.90 -8.25
N ILE A 343 6.66 15.91 -6.91
CA ILE A 343 7.64 16.51 -6.00
C ILE A 343 8.08 15.45 -5.01
N PHE A 344 9.39 15.17 -4.95
CA PHE A 344 9.96 14.17 -4.06
C PHE A 344 11.26 14.64 -3.43
N HIS A 345 11.60 14.07 -2.28
CA HIS A 345 12.98 14.09 -1.80
C HIS A 345 13.89 13.45 -2.87
N GLN A 346 15.06 14.00 -3.11
CA GLN A 346 15.96 13.53 -4.20
C GLN A 346 16.35 12.05 -4.07
N GLU A 347 16.45 11.53 -2.85
CA GLU A 347 16.78 10.13 -2.54
C GLU A 347 15.55 9.20 -2.53
N SER A 348 14.36 9.73 -2.81
CA SER A 348 13.15 8.92 -2.84
C SER A 348 13.22 7.87 -3.96
N SER A 349 12.87 6.63 -3.62
CA SER A 349 12.73 5.55 -4.60
C SER A 349 11.70 5.90 -5.69
N ALA A 350 10.65 6.65 -5.36
CA ALA A 350 9.64 7.09 -6.33
C ALA A 350 10.23 8.04 -7.40
N ALA A 351 11.15 8.94 -7.01
CA ALA A 351 11.88 9.78 -7.97
C ALA A 351 12.75 8.92 -8.91
N SER A 352 13.38 7.88 -8.37
CA SER A 352 14.17 6.92 -9.16
C SER A 352 13.29 6.16 -10.17
N PHE A 353 12.10 5.68 -9.76
CA PHE A 353 11.17 4.98 -10.64
C PHE A 353 10.71 5.85 -11.81
N LEU A 354 10.35 7.12 -11.55
CA LEU A 354 9.97 8.05 -12.61
C LEU A 354 11.10 8.26 -13.61
N LYS A 355 12.35 8.38 -13.14
CA LYS A 355 13.52 8.52 -14.01
C LYS A 355 13.76 7.25 -14.86
N GLN A 356 13.68 6.06 -14.24
CA GLN A 356 13.85 4.78 -14.92
C GLN A 356 12.79 4.55 -16.00
N ALA A 357 11.55 4.96 -15.74
CA ALA A 357 10.43 4.85 -16.67
C ALA A 357 10.36 5.98 -17.71
N ASN A 358 11.35 6.84 -17.85
CA ASN A 358 11.32 8.04 -18.71
C ASN A 358 10.12 8.97 -18.43
N ALA A 359 9.63 8.97 -17.19
CA ALA A 359 8.45 9.70 -16.73
C ALA A 359 8.80 10.92 -15.85
N SER A 360 10.01 11.46 -16.00
CA SER A 360 10.54 12.52 -15.13
C SER A 360 10.48 13.93 -15.74
N SER A 361 9.77 14.12 -16.85
CA SER A 361 9.69 15.44 -17.55
C SER A 361 9.23 16.57 -16.63
N TYR A 362 8.33 16.28 -15.69
CA TYR A 362 7.79 17.24 -14.73
C TYR A 362 8.13 16.89 -13.28
N LEU A 363 9.23 16.16 -13.06
CA LEU A 363 9.71 15.82 -11.73
C LEU A 363 10.49 16.99 -11.14
N VAL A 364 10.15 17.37 -9.92
CA VAL A 364 10.90 18.29 -9.06
C VAL A 364 11.48 17.50 -7.90
N THR A 365 12.78 17.63 -7.66
CA THR A 365 13.44 17.01 -6.50
C THR A 365 13.80 18.06 -5.47
N TRP A 366 13.63 17.69 -4.20
CA TRP A 366 13.91 18.55 -3.04
C TRP A 366 15.10 18.03 -2.24
N GLN A 367 15.91 18.97 -1.77
CA GLN A 367 16.96 18.82 -0.76
C GLN A 367 16.90 20.01 0.21
N GLU A 368 17.20 19.78 1.47
CA GLU A 368 17.16 20.83 2.50
C GLU A 368 18.12 22.01 2.21
N GLU A 369 19.26 21.72 1.59
CA GLU A 369 20.34 22.67 1.35
C GLU A 369 20.10 23.60 0.15
N ASN A 370 19.09 23.35 -0.70
CA ASN A 370 18.88 24.02 -1.99
C ASN A 370 17.47 24.61 -2.16
N THR A 371 16.98 25.36 -1.17
CA THR A 371 15.59 25.84 -1.15
C THR A 371 15.25 26.80 -2.30
N GLU A 372 16.15 27.71 -2.69
CA GLU A 372 15.92 28.65 -3.81
C GLU A 372 15.82 27.93 -5.15
N LEU A 373 16.75 27.04 -5.46
CA LEU A 373 16.73 26.23 -6.67
C LEU A 373 15.50 25.32 -6.75
N PHE A 374 14.99 24.89 -5.60
CA PHE A 374 13.78 24.09 -5.52
C PHE A 374 12.55 24.91 -5.91
N GLU A 375 12.42 26.17 -5.44
CA GLU A 375 11.30 27.04 -5.80
C GLU A 375 11.29 27.38 -7.29
N ASP A 376 12.44 27.75 -7.84
CA ASP A 376 12.58 28.02 -9.28
C ASP A 376 12.23 26.77 -10.12
N SER A 377 12.63 25.60 -9.66
CA SER A 377 12.31 24.33 -10.31
C SER A 377 10.80 24.05 -10.28
N ILE A 378 10.12 24.34 -9.16
CA ILE A 378 8.66 24.21 -9.10
C ILE A 378 8.00 25.17 -10.09
N ASP A 379 8.35 26.45 -10.07
CA ASP A 379 7.73 27.47 -10.92
C ASP A 379 7.88 27.10 -12.41
N MET A 380 9.07 26.71 -12.82
CA MET A 380 9.34 26.28 -14.20
C MET A 380 8.58 25.02 -14.58
N ARG A 381 8.71 23.94 -13.79
CA ARG A 381 8.10 22.63 -14.12
C ARG A 381 6.60 22.64 -14.01
N TRP A 382 6.05 23.40 -13.04
CA TRP A 382 4.62 23.55 -12.88
C TRP A 382 3.98 24.26 -14.07
N ARG A 383 4.57 25.37 -14.52
CA ARG A 383 4.13 26.07 -15.74
C ARG A 383 4.18 25.13 -16.96
N GLN A 384 5.29 24.42 -17.15
CA GLN A 384 5.42 23.46 -18.25
C GLN A 384 4.36 22.36 -18.20
N PHE A 385 4.04 21.88 -17.00
CA PHE A 385 3.06 20.79 -16.78
C PHE A 385 1.63 21.24 -17.08
N VAL A 386 1.17 22.37 -16.54
CA VAL A 386 -0.20 22.84 -16.78
C VAL A 386 -0.47 23.17 -18.24
N ASN A 387 0.58 23.53 -19.01
CA ASN A 387 0.52 23.80 -20.44
C ASN A 387 0.91 22.58 -21.30
N MET A 388 1.20 21.42 -20.69
CA MET A 388 1.63 20.20 -21.40
C MET A 388 2.78 20.42 -22.38
N GLU A 389 3.79 21.22 -22.00
CA GLU A 389 4.87 21.64 -22.88
C GLU A 389 5.91 20.53 -23.18
N CYS A 390 6.01 19.49 -22.34
CA CYS A 390 6.96 18.40 -22.53
C CYS A 390 6.28 17.16 -23.11
N THR A 391 7.00 16.43 -23.96
CA THR A 391 6.57 15.11 -24.43
C THR A 391 6.48 14.15 -23.25
N TRP A 392 5.38 13.42 -23.18
CA TRP A 392 5.14 12.38 -22.19
C TRP A 392 5.05 11.02 -22.89
N ALA A 393 6.08 10.19 -22.70
CA ALA A 393 6.17 8.87 -23.29
C ALA A 393 6.91 7.91 -22.31
N PRO A 394 6.25 7.46 -21.24
CA PRO A 394 6.87 6.59 -20.27
C PRO A 394 7.13 5.20 -20.83
N ASP A 395 8.28 4.61 -20.48
CA ASP A 395 8.60 3.21 -20.74
C ASP A 395 8.18 2.34 -19.55
N LEU A 396 6.94 1.84 -19.59
CA LEU A 396 6.37 1.00 -18.51
C LEU A 396 7.07 -0.36 -18.40
N SER A 397 7.79 -0.84 -19.42
CA SER A 397 8.53 -2.09 -19.34
C SER A 397 9.64 -2.06 -18.28
N LYS A 398 10.15 -0.87 -17.97
CA LYS A 398 11.14 -0.66 -16.91
C LYS A 398 10.59 -0.86 -15.49
N LEU A 399 9.28 -0.93 -15.35
CA LEU A 399 8.61 -1.15 -14.07
C LEU A 399 8.37 -2.64 -13.77
N GLU A 400 8.60 -3.54 -14.73
CA GLU A 400 8.40 -4.98 -14.56
C GLU A 400 9.06 -5.55 -13.28
N PRO A 401 10.28 -5.16 -12.89
CA PRO A 401 10.90 -5.61 -11.63
C PRO A 401 10.12 -5.21 -10.36
N HIS A 402 9.14 -4.31 -10.48
CA HIS A 402 8.29 -3.85 -9.38
C HIS A 402 6.84 -4.35 -9.50
N SER A 403 6.55 -5.21 -10.49
CA SER A 403 5.22 -5.77 -10.71
C SER A 403 4.84 -6.81 -9.66
N SER A 404 3.55 -7.08 -9.53
CA SER A 404 3.05 -8.16 -8.68
C SER A 404 3.41 -9.55 -9.23
N ARG A 405 3.55 -9.68 -10.53
CA ARG A 405 4.03 -10.90 -11.17
C ARG A 405 5.47 -11.22 -10.75
N GLU A 406 6.33 -10.21 -10.71
CA GLU A 406 7.71 -10.37 -10.22
C GLU A 406 7.73 -10.68 -8.71
N SER A 407 6.88 -10.04 -7.91
CA SER A 407 6.74 -10.36 -6.49
C SER A 407 6.30 -11.80 -6.27
N ALA A 408 5.35 -12.29 -7.07
CA ALA A 408 4.92 -13.69 -7.03
C ALA A 408 6.06 -14.64 -7.44
N ARG A 409 6.81 -14.32 -8.51
CA ARG A 409 7.98 -15.10 -8.93
C ARG A 409 8.99 -15.26 -7.80
N LEU A 410 9.38 -14.14 -7.16
CA LEU A 410 10.33 -14.13 -6.04
C LEU A 410 9.82 -14.93 -4.84
N LEU A 411 8.53 -14.81 -4.51
CA LEU A 411 7.93 -15.59 -3.44
C LEU A 411 8.00 -17.09 -3.73
N PHE A 412 7.53 -17.51 -4.90
CA PHE A 412 7.48 -18.94 -5.24
C PHE A 412 8.86 -19.55 -5.39
N GLU A 413 9.84 -18.84 -5.93
CA GLU A 413 11.23 -19.27 -5.93
C GLU A 413 11.78 -19.45 -4.50
N GLY A 414 11.51 -18.53 -3.59
CA GLY A 414 11.87 -18.63 -2.18
C GLY A 414 11.21 -19.83 -1.49
N ILE A 415 9.93 -20.10 -1.78
CA ILE A 415 9.22 -21.27 -1.28
C ILE A 415 9.84 -22.57 -1.82
N GLU A 416 10.14 -22.64 -3.12
CA GLU A 416 10.77 -23.80 -3.74
C GLU A 416 12.14 -24.12 -3.10
N GLN A 417 12.93 -23.10 -2.79
CA GLN A 417 14.18 -23.28 -2.05
C GLN A 417 13.94 -23.86 -0.65
N CYS A 418 12.88 -23.42 0.06
CA CYS A 418 12.52 -23.97 1.36
C CYS A 418 12.11 -25.45 1.30
N LEU A 419 11.47 -25.87 0.22
CA LEU A 419 10.98 -27.26 0.03
C LEU A 419 12.09 -28.22 -0.42
N SER A 420 13.20 -27.68 -0.94
CA SER A 420 14.35 -28.45 -1.43
C SER A 420 15.40 -28.72 -0.36
N THR A 421 15.32 -28.03 0.80
CA THR A 421 16.21 -28.17 1.97
C THR A 421 15.56 -28.99 3.08
#